data_249782a058639aaf0debc81504baeaa1
#
_entry.id   249782a058639aaf0debc81504baeaa1
#
_cell.length_a   1.000
_cell.length_b   1.000
_cell.length_c   1.000
_cell.angle_alpha   90.00
_cell.angle_beta   90.00
_cell.angle_gamma   90.00
#
_symmetry.space_group_name_H-M   'P 1'
#
loop_
_entity.id
_entity.type
_entity.pdbx_description
1 polymer ?
#
loop_
_entity_poly.entity_id
_entity_poly.type
_entity_poly.pdbx_seq_one_letter_code
_entity_poly.pdbx_strand_id
1 'polypeptide(L)'
;MRNLIKVIFIHMFVVDIFINTGIEVFQNSFTKQFLNFIGQLNPFELPHTSFVTDLAIIMILAAVVTLAFFKIKQPLIVGYLFVGMLIGPLSPLWTWFLPDSRSMFDDIEGIGILSDISALNLFAEIGVILLLFVIGIEFPYAKIRSIGKVSIGIGSLGLFLTLGVIFYLSTAIGFNFMDSLFVAASLSVSSTAIILKILVDFGRIKKESSVLILGILIVEDVIAVILIASLESIALVGSISIEGVLVISLVATGLITGTFTIGTKIVPPLIDKVARAENKEILLLSVLGVCFGYALFANIVGLSVAIGAFLAGVLIAESKSSEVSKIISGPIKDMFVAIFFVSVGALMDISQIQNYIVVAIILISVTIAMKFVSNLTGNFIFRKNTPDALRSAFVLAAPRGEFSIVIVKVGVDLGVISSFLFPLVGIICITTAFISPFLFSLGEKIISKMQLSK
;
A
#
# COMPACT_ATOMS: atom_id res chain seq x y z
N MET A 1 5.43 -6.24 -28.03
CA MET A 1 5.78 -6.92 -26.78
C MET A 1 6.40 -8.30 -26.97
N ARG A 2 5.78 -9.24 -27.70
CA ARG A 2 6.37 -10.58 -27.98
C ARG A 2 7.71 -10.54 -28.74
N ASN A 3 7.92 -9.53 -29.58
CA ASN A 3 9.16 -9.35 -30.33
C ASN A 3 10.26 -8.65 -29.50
N LEU A 4 9.91 -7.78 -28.57
CA LEU A 4 10.89 -7.11 -27.69
C LEU A 4 11.47 -8.10 -26.65
N ILE A 5 10.63 -8.96 -26.08
CA ILE A 5 11.07 -10.03 -25.17
C ILE A 5 11.90 -11.07 -25.91
N LYS A 6 11.57 -11.39 -27.17
CA LYS A 6 12.41 -12.23 -28.02
C LYS A 6 13.76 -11.60 -28.33
N VAL A 7 13.81 -10.27 -28.53
CA VAL A 7 15.06 -9.55 -28.82
C VAL A 7 15.97 -9.54 -27.57
N ILE A 8 15.42 -9.32 -26.36
CA ILE A 8 16.18 -9.39 -25.10
C ILE A 8 16.64 -10.83 -24.81
N PHE A 9 15.79 -11.83 -25.01
CA PHE A 9 16.14 -13.24 -24.83
C PHE A 9 17.13 -13.73 -25.92
N ILE A 10 17.00 -13.27 -27.14
CA ILE A 10 17.91 -13.58 -28.25
C ILE A 10 19.26 -12.92 -27.99
N HIS A 11 19.33 -11.72 -27.43
CA HIS A 11 20.60 -11.08 -27.11
C HIS A 11 21.35 -11.82 -25.96
N MET A 12 20.66 -12.23 -24.89
CA MET A 12 21.27 -13.05 -23.82
C MET A 12 21.70 -14.44 -24.29
N PHE A 13 20.93 -15.08 -25.18
CA PHE A 13 21.21 -16.44 -25.65
C PHE A 13 22.19 -16.47 -26.84
N VAL A 14 22.16 -15.44 -27.71
CA VAL A 14 22.99 -15.37 -28.90
C VAL A 14 24.40 -14.90 -28.57
N VAL A 15 24.58 -13.99 -27.61
CA VAL A 15 25.91 -13.55 -27.16
C VAL A 15 26.67 -14.70 -26.49
N ASP A 16 26.00 -15.52 -25.65
CA ASP A 16 26.63 -16.69 -25.03
C ASP A 16 26.96 -17.82 -26.04
N ILE A 17 26.15 -18.01 -27.06
CA ILE A 17 26.38 -19.05 -28.08
C ILE A 17 27.46 -18.62 -29.07
N PHE A 18 27.57 -17.33 -29.42
CA PHE A 18 28.56 -16.84 -30.39
C PHE A 18 29.95 -16.66 -29.78
N ILE A 19 30.09 -16.42 -28.50
CA ILE A 19 31.39 -16.37 -27.81
C ILE A 19 32.00 -17.77 -27.62
N ASN A 20 31.18 -18.81 -27.49
CA ASN A 20 31.65 -20.15 -27.18
C ASN A 20 31.76 -21.12 -28.39
N THR A 21 31.26 -20.78 -29.57
CA THR A 21 31.22 -21.73 -30.70
C THR A 21 32.11 -21.38 -31.89
N GLY A 22 32.96 -20.35 -31.86
CA GLY A 22 34.02 -20.15 -32.86
C GLY A 22 33.57 -20.23 -34.33
N ILE A 23 32.35 -19.79 -34.67
CA ILE A 23 31.85 -19.83 -36.04
C ILE A 23 32.10 -18.48 -36.71
N GLU A 24 33.22 -18.40 -37.40
CA GLU A 24 33.54 -17.42 -38.47
C GLU A 24 32.64 -17.68 -39.68
N VAL A 25 31.36 -17.36 -39.64
CA VAL A 25 30.58 -17.23 -40.89
C VAL A 25 29.40 -16.29 -40.61
N PHE A 26 29.51 -15.09 -41.05
CA PHE A 26 28.55 -14.22 -41.69
C PHE A 26 29.05 -12.76 -41.68
N GLN A 27 30.02 -12.50 -42.55
CA GLN A 27 30.33 -11.12 -42.97
C GLN A 27 29.25 -10.60 -43.93
N ASN A 28 28.04 -10.38 -43.44
CA ASN A 28 27.05 -9.63 -44.20
C ASN A 28 27.00 -8.19 -43.65
N SER A 29 27.16 -7.24 -44.53
CA SER A 29 27.08 -5.79 -44.26
C SER A 29 25.87 -5.39 -43.40
N PHE A 30 24.78 -6.11 -43.58
CA PHE A 30 23.53 -5.90 -42.82
C PHE A 30 23.69 -6.27 -41.33
N THR A 31 24.35 -7.36 -41.02
CA THR A 31 24.54 -7.80 -39.60
C THR A 31 25.51 -6.86 -38.87
N LYS A 32 26.55 -6.38 -39.58
CA LYS A 32 27.48 -5.36 -39.04
C LYS A 32 26.79 -4.01 -38.87
N GLN A 33 25.96 -3.59 -39.83
CA GLN A 33 25.14 -2.37 -39.70
C GLN A 33 24.09 -2.49 -38.57
N PHE A 34 23.46 -3.66 -38.43
CA PHE A 34 22.48 -3.90 -37.38
C PHE A 34 23.12 -4.00 -35.99
N LEU A 35 24.29 -4.63 -35.88
CA LEU A 35 25.06 -4.66 -34.61
C LEU A 35 25.66 -3.28 -34.28
N ASN A 36 26.12 -2.50 -35.29
CA ASN A 36 26.53 -1.12 -35.09
C ASN A 36 25.34 -0.21 -34.75
N PHE A 37 24.17 -0.44 -35.32
CA PHE A 37 22.94 0.28 -34.98
C PHE A 37 22.46 -0.08 -33.57
N ILE A 38 22.54 -1.37 -33.17
CA ILE A 38 22.26 -1.80 -31.77
C ILE A 38 23.36 -1.31 -30.82
N GLY A 39 24.62 -1.26 -31.25
CA GLY A 39 25.70 -0.69 -30.45
C GLY A 39 25.70 0.84 -30.40
N GLN A 40 25.06 1.51 -31.38
CA GLN A 40 24.77 2.95 -31.37
C GLN A 40 23.46 3.30 -30.66
N LEU A 41 22.54 2.36 -30.54
CA LEU A 41 21.49 2.37 -29.54
C LEU A 41 22.15 1.95 -28.22
N ASN A 42 22.98 2.84 -27.68
CA ASN A 42 23.32 2.76 -26.27
C ASN A 42 21.97 2.95 -25.56
N PRO A 43 21.29 1.90 -25.08
CA PRO A 43 19.95 2.06 -24.53
C PRO A 43 19.94 2.91 -23.27
N PHE A 44 21.13 3.40 -22.87
CA PHE A 44 21.40 4.14 -21.66
C PHE A 44 21.97 5.55 -21.88
N GLU A 45 22.27 5.95 -23.10
CA GLU A 45 22.37 7.38 -23.48
C GLU A 45 21.00 7.91 -23.90
N LEU A 46 19.97 7.63 -23.11
CA LEU A 46 18.73 8.40 -23.20
C LEU A 46 19.05 9.84 -22.78
N PRO A 47 18.61 10.85 -23.57
CA PRO A 47 18.81 12.25 -23.21
C PRO A 47 18.32 12.44 -21.77
N HIS A 48 19.07 13.18 -20.96
CA HIS A 48 18.94 13.43 -19.51
C HIS A 48 17.52 13.79 -19.01
N THR A 49 16.51 12.99 -19.31
CA THR A 49 15.20 12.99 -18.66
C THR A 49 15.19 11.85 -17.65
N SER A 50 15.97 12.00 -16.57
CA SER A 50 16.10 11.02 -15.50
C SER A 50 14.75 10.45 -15.06
N PHE A 51 13.76 11.33 -14.88
CA PHE A 51 12.40 10.98 -14.49
C PHE A 51 11.67 10.03 -15.46
N VAL A 52 11.72 10.28 -16.78
CA VAL A 52 11.01 9.43 -17.77
C VAL A 52 11.62 8.04 -17.81
N THR A 53 12.95 7.95 -17.66
CA THR A 53 13.68 6.67 -17.59
C THR A 53 13.27 5.91 -16.34
N ASP A 54 13.27 6.55 -15.17
CA ASP A 54 12.87 5.95 -13.91
C ASP A 54 11.43 5.43 -13.95
N LEU A 55 10.52 6.26 -14.48
CA LEU A 55 9.12 5.87 -14.64
C LEU A 55 8.96 4.67 -15.60
N ALA A 56 9.70 4.65 -16.71
CA ALA A 56 9.66 3.54 -17.66
C ALA A 56 10.15 2.23 -17.01
N ILE A 57 11.27 2.27 -16.26
CA ILE A 57 11.82 1.13 -15.54
C ILE A 57 10.79 0.63 -14.51
N ILE A 58 10.24 1.52 -13.70
CA ILE A 58 9.23 1.21 -12.70
C ILE A 58 8.03 0.50 -13.35
N MET A 59 7.47 1.10 -14.40
CA MET A 59 6.26 0.57 -15.05
C MET A 59 6.51 -0.78 -15.73
N ILE A 60 7.66 -0.96 -16.39
CA ILE A 60 8.00 -2.23 -17.05
C ILE A 60 8.20 -3.33 -16.00
N LEU A 61 9.01 -3.07 -14.97
CA LEU A 61 9.29 -4.07 -13.94
C LEU A 61 8.04 -4.36 -13.09
N ALA A 62 7.25 -3.34 -12.75
CA ALA A 62 5.98 -3.54 -12.08
C ALA A 62 5.05 -4.44 -12.91
N ALA A 63 4.92 -4.21 -14.22
CA ALA A 63 4.09 -5.05 -15.08
C ALA A 63 4.57 -6.51 -15.13
N VAL A 64 5.88 -6.74 -15.24
CA VAL A 64 6.46 -8.09 -15.30
C VAL A 64 6.30 -8.84 -13.97
N VAL A 65 6.70 -8.18 -12.87
CA VAL A 65 6.68 -8.82 -11.54
C VAL A 65 5.25 -9.03 -11.06
N THR A 66 4.35 -8.05 -11.26
CA THR A 66 2.95 -8.23 -10.88
C THR A 66 2.26 -9.34 -11.66
N LEU A 67 2.63 -9.54 -12.93
CA LEU A 67 2.16 -10.70 -13.70
C LEU A 67 2.63 -12.03 -13.07
N ALA A 68 3.87 -12.10 -12.58
CA ALA A 68 4.38 -13.26 -11.86
C ALA A 68 3.61 -13.47 -10.54
N PHE A 69 3.44 -12.42 -9.74
CA PHE A 69 2.69 -12.46 -8.48
C PHE A 69 1.22 -12.83 -8.69
N PHE A 70 0.59 -12.34 -9.76
CA PHE A 70 -0.75 -12.75 -10.15
C PHE A 70 -0.84 -14.25 -10.45
N LYS A 71 0.13 -14.81 -11.20
CA LYS A 71 0.19 -16.25 -11.50
C LYS A 71 0.36 -17.12 -10.26
N ILE A 72 1.17 -16.69 -9.29
CA ILE A 72 1.36 -17.41 -8.02
C ILE A 72 0.30 -17.06 -6.97
N LYS A 73 -0.74 -16.31 -7.37
CA LYS A 73 -1.88 -15.91 -6.52
C LYS A 73 -1.48 -15.10 -5.28
N GLN A 74 -0.40 -14.32 -5.37
CA GLN A 74 0.02 -13.41 -4.30
C GLN A 74 -0.59 -12.00 -4.50
N PRO A 75 -0.73 -11.21 -3.42
CA PRO A 75 -1.20 -9.82 -3.52
C PRO A 75 -0.26 -8.97 -4.36
N LEU A 76 -0.81 -8.12 -5.25
CA LEU A 76 -0.02 -7.28 -6.16
C LEU A 76 0.84 -6.24 -5.41
N ILE A 77 0.36 -5.75 -4.25
CA ILE A 77 1.09 -4.82 -3.38
C ILE A 77 2.45 -5.39 -2.98
N VAL A 78 2.52 -6.69 -2.66
CA VAL A 78 3.78 -7.36 -2.34
C VAL A 78 4.71 -7.38 -3.56
N GLY A 79 4.14 -7.58 -4.76
CA GLY A 79 4.88 -7.49 -6.02
C GLY A 79 5.47 -6.09 -6.26
N TYR A 80 4.71 -5.03 -6.02
CA TYR A 80 5.19 -3.65 -6.15
C TYR A 80 6.33 -3.32 -5.18
N LEU A 81 6.17 -3.69 -3.90
CA LEU A 81 7.24 -3.54 -2.90
C LEU A 81 8.51 -4.31 -3.30
N PHE A 82 8.34 -5.53 -3.82
CA PHE A 82 9.46 -6.35 -4.28
C PHE A 82 10.16 -5.73 -5.49
N VAL A 83 9.43 -5.17 -6.45
CA VAL A 83 10.01 -4.39 -7.56
C VAL A 83 10.84 -3.23 -7.02
N GLY A 84 10.28 -2.47 -6.08
CA GLY A 84 11.01 -1.37 -5.44
C GLY A 84 12.30 -1.83 -4.80
N MET A 85 12.29 -2.91 -4.03
CA MET A 85 13.51 -3.47 -3.44
C MET A 85 14.52 -3.90 -4.51
N LEU A 86 14.06 -4.48 -5.63
CA LEU A 86 14.94 -4.90 -6.72
C LEU A 86 15.65 -3.72 -7.39
N ILE A 87 14.95 -2.61 -7.64
CA ILE A 87 15.53 -1.43 -8.30
C ILE A 87 16.26 -0.50 -7.34
N GLY A 88 15.95 -0.58 -6.04
CA GLY A 88 16.59 0.17 -4.96
C GLY A 88 17.71 -0.64 -4.29
N PRO A 89 17.51 -1.07 -3.03
CA PRO A 89 18.58 -1.63 -2.19
C PRO A 89 19.13 -2.98 -2.66
N LEU A 90 18.37 -3.76 -3.43
CA LEU A 90 18.85 -5.04 -3.99
C LEU A 90 19.49 -4.89 -5.38
N SER A 91 19.49 -3.69 -5.95
CA SER A 91 20.08 -3.47 -7.29
C SER A 91 21.56 -3.93 -7.38
N PRO A 92 22.43 -3.76 -6.36
CA PRO A 92 23.81 -4.24 -6.44
C PRO A 92 23.94 -5.77 -6.60
N LEU A 93 22.92 -6.54 -6.20
CA LEU A 93 22.95 -8.01 -6.30
C LEU A 93 22.81 -8.52 -7.73
N TRP A 94 22.10 -7.79 -8.61
CA TRP A 94 21.87 -8.21 -10.00
C TRP A 94 22.58 -7.34 -11.02
N THR A 95 22.92 -6.10 -10.70
CA THR A 95 23.78 -5.26 -11.54
C THR A 95 25.19 -5.80 -11.62
N TRP A 96 25.62 -6.62 -10.64
CA TRP A 96 26.92 -7.31 -10.69
C TRP A 96 27.09 -8.25 -11.90
N PHE A 97 25.97 -8.77 -12.45
CA PHE A 97 25.98 -9.62 -13.65
C PHE A 97 26.05 -8.84 -14.97
N LEU A 98 25.97 -7.50 -14.92
CA LEU A 98 26.05 -6.62 -16.10
C LEU A 98 27.47 -6.04 -16.18
N PRO A 99 28.30 -6.42 -17.18
CA PRO A 99 29.76 -6.16 -17.17
C PRO A 99 30.18 -4.69 -17.11
N ASP A 100 29.37 -3.74 -17.56
CA ASP A 100 29.67 -2.31 -17.63
C ASP A 100 28.79 -1.42 -16.74
N SER A 101 27.97 -2.02 -15.90
CA SER A 101 26.93 -1.25 -15.18
C SER A 101 27.48 -0.42 -14.01
N ARG A 102 28.65 -0.75 -13.45
CA ARG A 102 29.23 0.02 -12.34
C ARG A 102 29.59 1.44 -12.75
N SER A 103 30.20 1.63 -13.91
CA SER A 103 30.51 2.97 -14.40
C SER A 103 29.27 3.79 -14.85
N MET A 104 28.16 3.11 -15.11
CA MET A 104 26.89 3.74 -15.51
C MET A 104 26.08 4.29 -14.33
N PHE A 105 26.28 3.75 -13.12
CA PHE A 105 25.48 4.08 -11.93
C PHE A 105 26.30 4.77 -10.84
N ASP A 106 27.64 4.78 -10.92
CA ASP A 106 28.53 5.39 -9.91
C ASP A 106 28.44 6.93 -9.87
N ASP A 107 27.97 7.58 -10.95
CA ASP A 107 27.83 9.05 -11.04
C ASP A 107 26.41 9.54 -10.70
N ILE A 108 25.47 8.64 -10.34
CA ILE A 108 24.08 9.02 -10.08
C ILE A 108 23.90 9.19 -8.57
N GLU A 109 23.65 10.42 -8.11
CA GLU A 109 23.19 10.75 -6.75
C GLU A 109 21.77 10.19 -6.53
N GLY A 110 21.56 8.89 -6.69
CA GLY A 110 20.27 8.21 -6.66
C GLY A 110 20.23 7.04 -5.67
N ILE A 111 19.09 6.36 -5.61
CA ILE A 111 18.94 5.10 -4.87
C ILE A 111 18.90 3.94 -5.86
N GLY A 112 19.93 3.11 -5.83
CA GLY A 112 20.04 1.97 -6.76
C GLY A 112 20.17 2.44 -8.21
N ILE A 113 19.22 2.04 -9.08
CA ILE A 113 19.16 2.46 -10.48
C ILE A 113 18.25 3.67 -10.75
N LEU A 114 17.66 4.24 -9.69
CA LEU A 114 16.77 5.39 -9.80
C LEU A 114 17.55 6.68 -9.62
N SER A 115 17.38 7.62 -10.54
CA SER A 115 18.13 8.85 -10.60
C SER A 115 17.41 10.06 -9.96
N ASP A 116 16.08 10.07 -9.94
CA ASP A 116 15.29 11.20 -9.45
C ASP A 116 14.39 10.80 -8.25
N ILE A 117 14.99 10.82 -7.06
CA ILE A 117 14.29 10.50 -5.80
C ILE A 117 13.20 11.52 -5.50
N SER A 118 13.42 12.79 -5.86
CA SER A 118 12.46 13.86 -5.55
C SER A 118 11.16 13.70 -6.33
N ALA A 119 11.28 13.42 -7.64
CA ALA A 119 10.13 13.09 -8.47
C ALA A 119 9.42 11.82 -7.98
N LEU A 120 10.18 10.80 -7.58
CA LEU A 120 9.63 9.55 -7.05
C LEU A 120 8.79 9.78 -5.79
N ASN A 121 9.29 10.60 -4.85
CA ASN A 121 8.57 10.97 -3.64
C ASN A 121 7.28 11.74 -3.96
N LEU A 122 7.31 12.67 -4.91
CA LEU A 122 6.12 13.40 -5.36
C LEU A 122 5.04 12.46 -5.91
N PHE A 123 5.43 11.50 -6.75
CA PHE A 123 4.49 10.51 -7.28
C PHE A 123 3.97 9.55 -6.20
N ALA A 124 4.81 9.21 -5.23
CA ALA A 124 4.39 8.43 -4.07
C ALA A 124 3.33 9.18 -3.25
N GLU A 125 3.49 10.48 -3.02
CA GLU A 125 2.51 11.31 -2.33
C GLU A 125 1.17 11.37 -3.08
N ILE A 126 1.19 11.59 -4.40
CA ILE A 126 0.00 11.52 -5.24
C ILE A 126 -0.65 10.13 -5.14
N GLY A 127 0.15 9.07 -5.08
CA GLY A 127 -0.31 7.69 -4.90
C GLY A 127 -1.10 7.51 -3.60
N VAL A 128 -0.60 8.01 -2.48
CA VAL A 128 -1.30 7.99 -1.18
C VAL A 128 -2.60 8.78 -1.23
N ILE A 129 -2.58 9.98 -1.81
CA ILE A 129 -3.78 10.82 -1.96
C ILE A 129 -4.87 10.07 -2.74
N LEU A 130 -4.53 9.52 -3.91
CA LEU A 130 -5.48 8.79 -4.75
C LEU A 130 -5.93 7.47 -4.12
N LEU A 131 -5.04 6.77 -3.41
CA LEU A 131 -5.40 5.56 -2.67
C LEU A 131 -6.47 5.86 -1.63
N LEU A 132 -6.22 6.84 -0.77
CA LEU A 132 -7.16 7.21 0.30
C LEU A 132 -8.46 7.80 -0.24
N PHE A 133 -8.38 8.56 -1.34
CA PHE A 133 -9.55 9.04 -2.05
C PHE A 133 -10.46 7.91 -2.53
N VAL A 134 -9.92 6.89 -3.20
CA VAL A 134 -10.72 5.77 -3.69
C VAL A 134 -11.23 4.92 -2.53
N ILE A 135 -10.42 4.72 -1.49
CA ILE A 135 -10.92 4.12 -0.25
C ILE A 135 -12.13 4.92 0.25
N GLY A 136 -12.03 6.25 0.31
CA GLY A 136 -13.17 7.12 0.68
C GLY A 136 -14.43 6.86 -0.16
N ILE A 137 -14.31 6.69 -1.49
CA ILE A 137 -15.44 6.38 -2.37
C ILE A 137 -16.08 5.01 -2.00
N GLU A 138 -15.34 4.09 -1.45
CA GLU A 138 -15.86 2.78 -1.01
C GLU A 138 -16.67 2.84 0.29
N PHE A 139 -16.66 4.00 0.97
CA PHE A 139 -17.34 4.23 2.25
C PHE A 139 -18.54 5.22 2.16
N PRO A 140 -19.60 4.91 1.41
CA PRO A 140 -20.81 5.71 1.50
C PRO A 140 -21.38 5.64 2.92
N TYR A 141 -21.92 6.74 3.41
CA TYR A 141 -22.50 6.85 4.75
C TYR A 141 -23.55 5.75 5.05
N ALA A 142 -24.33 5.39 4.05
CA ALA A 142 -25.30 4.30 4.15
C ALA A 142 -24.64 2.96 4.49
N LYS A 143 -23.46 2.67 3.93
CA LYS A 143 -22.67 1.46 4.20
C LYS A 143 -22.10 1.49 5.63
N ILE A 144 -21.56 2.64 6.05
CA ILE A 144 -21.09 2.85 7.42
C ILE A 144 -22.23 2.62 8.42
N ARG A 145 -23.41 3.16 8.14
CA ARG A 145 -24.60 2.95 8.99
C ARG A 145 -25.10 1.52 9.02
N SER A 146 -24.87 0.76 7.95
CA SER A 146 -25.24 -0.67 7.88
C SER A 146 -24.26 -1.60 8.61
N ILE A 147 -23.08 -1.11 9.04
CA ILE A 147 -22.11 -1.86 9.82
C ILE A 147 -22.76 -2.24 11.14
N GLY A 148 -22.93 -3.53 11.36
CA GLY A 148 -23.58 -4.04 12.57
C GLY A 148 -22.73 -3.73 13.82
N LYS A 149 -23.39 -3.50 14.96
CA LYS A 149 -22.74 -3.27 16.27
C LYS A 149 -21.68 -4.31 16.60
N VAL A 150 -21.86 -5.53 16.11
CA VAL A 150 -20.93 -6.66 16.28
C VAL A 150 -19.60 -6.37 15.58
N SER A 151 -19.60 -5.92 14.32
CA SER A 151 -18.39 -5.56 13.58
C SER A 151 -17.66 -4.38 14.22
N ILE A 152 -18.40 -3.37 14.69
CA ILE A 152 -17.83 -2.22 15.41
C ILE A 152 -17.14 -2.71 16.69
N GLY A 153 -17.83 -3.52 17.49
CA GLY A 153 -17.26 -4.02 18.74
C GLY A 153 -16.01 -4.86 18.54
N ILE A 154 -16.05 -5.82 17.60
CA ILE A 154 -14.91 -6.70 17.32
C ILE A 154 -13.75 -5.91 16.69
N GLY A 155 -14.01 -5.08 15.70
CA GLY A 155 -12.99 -4.30 14.99
C GLY A 155 -12.27 -3.32 15.90
N SER A 156 -13.03 -2.54 16.69
CA SER A 156 -12.45 -1.59 17.64
C SER A 156 -11.67 -2.31 18.75
N LEU A 157 -12.22 -3.36 19.34
CA LEU A 157 -11.53 -4.16 20.36
C LEU A 157 -10.24 -4.77 19.79
N GLY A 158 -10.33 -5.37 18.60
CA GLY A 158 -9.19 -5.99 17.91
C GLY A 158 -8.06 -5.00 17.64
N LEU A 159 -8.42 -3.81 17.13
CA LEU A 159 -7.45 -2.76 16.82
C LEU A 159 -6.80 -2.21 18.10
N PHE A 160 -7.59 -1.75 19.08
CA PHE A 160 -7.06 -1.08 20.25
C PHE A 160 -6.28 -2.02 21.18
N LEU A 161 -6.69 -3.30 21.33
CA LEU A 161 -5.90 -4.29 22.07
C LEU A 161 -4.55 -4.54 21.38
N THR A 162 -4.54 -4.71 20.08
CA THR A 162 -3.30 -4.91 19.33
C THR A 162 -2.40 -3.68 19.44
N LEU A 163 -2.96 -2.48 19.27
CA LEU A 163 -2.25 -1.22 19.42
C LEU A 163 -1.61 -1.11 20.81
N GLY A 164 -2.37 -1.33 21.86
CA GLY A 164 -1.87 -1.24 23.25
C GLY A 164 -0.74 -2.22 23.55
N VAL A 165 -0.86 -3.48 23.12
CA VAL A 165 0.17 -4.49 23.35
C VAL A 165 1.43 -4.23 22.53
N ILE A 166 1.29 -3.85 21.26
CA ILE A 166 2.45 -3.51 20.42
C ILE A 166 3.14 -2.24 20.94
N PHE A 167 2.39 -1.23 21.37
CA PHE A 167 2.95 -0.04 22.00
C PHE A 167 3.78 -0.39 23.23
N TYR A 168 3.21 -1.16 24.16
CA TYR A 168 3.92 -1.59 25.36
C TYR A 168 5.16 -2.44 25.02
N LEU A 169 5.04 -3.37 24.08
CA LEU A 169 6.16 -4.21 23.64
C LEU A 169 7.27 -3.35 23.01
N SER A 170 6.93 -2.42 22.14
CA SER A 170 7.90 -1.54 21.48
C SER A 170 8.65 -0.67 22.46
N THR A 171 7.95 -0.09 23.46
CA THR A 171 8.60 0.65 24.55
C THR A 171 9.49 -0.25 25.42
N ALA A 172 9.08 -1.50 25.69
CA ALA A 172 9.86 -2.46 26.46
C ALA A 172 11.14 -2.93 25.70
N ILE A 173 11.11 -2.94 24.37
CA ILE A 173 12.29 -3.23 23.52
C ILE A 173 13.26 -2.04 23.48
N GLY A 174 12.82 -0.84 23.89
CA GLY A 174 13.64 0.36 23.95
C GLY A 174 13.34 1.40 22.86
N PHE A 175 12.23 1.29 22.15
CA PHE A 175 11.81 2.32 21.23
C PHE A 175 11.35 3.56 21.99
N ASN A 176 11.61 4.74 21.45
CA ASN A 176 11.08 5.98 22.00
C ASN A 176 9.55 6.03 21.89
N PHE A 177 8.93 7.01 22.52
CA PHE A 177 7.46 7.14 22.56
C PHE A 177 6.84 7.25 21.16
N MET A 178 7.40 8.08 20.27
CA MET A 178 6.88 8.27 18.91
C MET A 178 7.07 7.03 18.06
N ASP A 179 8.26 6.43 18.09
CA ASP A 179 8.53 5.17 17.37
C ASP A 179 7.55 4.08 17.80
N SER A 180 7.34 3.93 19.12
CA SER A 180 6.42 2.94 19.68
C SER A 180 4.97 3.20 19.26
N LEU A 181 4.56 4.45 19.25
CA LEU A 181 3.19 4.83 18.89
C LEU A 181 2.90 4.60 17.40
N PHE A 182 3.82 5.00 16.52
CA PHE A 182 3.66 4.80 15.08
C PHE A 182 3.74 3.32 14.67
N VAL A 183 4.66 2.54 15.26
CA VAL A 183 4.73 1.09 15.03
C VAL A 183 3.45 0.40 15.52
N ALA A 184 2.97 0.75 16.72
CA ALA A 184 1.74 0.17 17.26
C ALA A 184 0.52 0.50 16.41
N ALA A 185 0.36 1.74 15.99
CA ALA A 185 -0.72 2.15 15.09
C ALA A 185 -0.63 1.40 13.74
N SER A 186 0.55 1.38 13.15
CA SER A 186 0.81 0.73 11.85
C SER A 186 0.50 -0.76 11.89
N LEU A 187 0.92 -1.48 12.93
CA LEU A 187 0.73 -2.93 13.05
C LEU A 187 -0.64 -3.33 13.61
N SER A 188 -1.44 -2.38 14.09
CA SER A 188 -2.80 -2.67 14.59
C SER A 188 -3.85 -2.78 13.49
N VAL A 189 -3.59 -2.25 12.29
CA VAL A 189 -4.52 -2.25 11.16
C VAL A 189 -4.29 -3.45 10.26
N SER A 190 -5.38 -4.13 9.85
CA SER A 190 -5.31 -5.26 8.92
C SER A 190 -5.45 -4.80 7.47
N SER A 191 -4.83 -5.53 6.52
CA SER A 191 -4.94 -5.19 5.09
C SER A 191 -6.23 -5.70 4.47
N THR A 192 -7.12 -4.79 4.13
CA THR A 192 -8.40 -5.06 3.46
C THR A 192 -8.18 -5.71 2.09
N ALA A 193 -7.22 -5.22 1.30
CA ALA A 193 -6.94 -5.72 -0.03
C ALA A 193 -6.47 -7.19 -0.01
N ILE A 194 -5.56 -7.54 0.89
CA ILE A 194 -5.04 -8.91 1.02
C ILE A 194 -6.14 -9.87 1.48
N ILE A 195 -6.92 -9.47 2.49
CA ILE A 195 -8.01 -10.30 3.03
C ILE A 195 -9.10 -10.52 1.98
N LEU A 196 -9.51 -9.47 1.27
CA LEU A 196 -10.49 -9.57 0.20
C LEU A 196 -10.02 -10.56 -0.88
N LYS A 197 -8.76 -10.47 -1.30
CA LYS A 197 -8.17 -11.40 -2.27
C LYS A 197 -8.21 -12.83 -1.77
N ILE A 198 -7.82 -13.10 -0.51
CA ILE A 198 -7.88 -14.43 0.10
C ILE A 198 -9.32 -14.95 0.07
N LEU A 199 -10.30 -14.17 0.49
CA LEU A 199 -11.71 -14.58 0.51
C LEU A 199 -12.25 -14.91 -0.90
N VAL A 200 -11.81 -14.16 -1.93
CA VAL A 200 -12.16 -14.43 -3.34
C VAL A 200 -11.48 -15.70 -3.84
N ASP A 201 -10.17 -15.83 -3.65
CA ASP A 201 -9.37 -16.96 -4.15
C ASP A 201 -9.82 -18.31 -3.53
N PHE A 202 -10.27 -18.29 -2.28
CA PHE A 202 -10.82 -19.47 -1.61
C PHE A 202 -12.34 -19.63 -1.81
N GLY A 203 -12.99 -18.82 -2.63
CA GLY A 203 -14.43 -18.89 -2.94
C GLY A 203 -15.34 -18.63 -1.72
N ARG A 204 -14.86 -17.85 -0.75
CA ARG A 204 -15.57 -17.59 0.52
C ARG A 204 -16.27 -16.23 0.56
N ILE A 205 -16.11 -15.37 -0.42
CA ILE A 205 -16.59 -13.98 -0.39
C ILE A 205 -18.09 -13.83 -0.09
N LYS A 206 -18.92 -14.79 -0.51
CA LYS A 206 -20.38 -14.78 -0.31
C LYS A 206 -20.84 -15.42 1.02
N LYS A 207 -19.93 -15.89 1.87
CA LYS A 207 -20.28 -16.50 3.14
C LYS A 207 -20.62 -15.43 4.18
N GLU A 208 -21.53 -15.77 5.12
CA GLU A 208 -21.94 -14.86 6.19
C GLU A 208 -20.76 -14.39 7.07
N SER A 209 -19.82 -15.31 7.34
CA SER A 209 -18.57 -14.97 8.03
C SER A 209 -17.76 -13.90 7.31
N SER A 210 -17.78 -13.89 5.97
CA SER A 210 -17.05 -12.89 5.17
C SER A 210 -17.71 -11.52 5.26
N VAL A 211 -19.02 -11.45 5.34
CA VAL A 211 -19.73 -10.18 5.58
C VAL A 211 -19.30 -9.57 6.92
N LEU A 212 -19.18 -10.41 7.97
CA LEU A 212 -18.65 -9.95 9.27
C LEU A 212 -17.20 -9.47 9.15
N ILE A 213 -16.33 -10.26 8.50
CA ILE A 213 -14.92 -9.90 8.29
C ILE A 213 -14.80 -8.56 7.56
N LEU A 214 -15.53 -8.38 6.46
CA LEU A 214 -15.55 -7.12 5.71
C LEU A 214 -16.07 -5.96 6.57
N GLY A 215 -17.08 -6.19 7.41
CA GLY A 215 -17.55 -5.19 8.37
C GLY A 215 -16.49 -4.80 9.40
N ILE A 216 -15.71 -5.75 9.91
CA ILE A 216 -14.57 -5.49 10.82
C ILE A 216 -13.50 -4.66 10.11
N LEU A 217 -13.13 -5.05 8.89
CA LEU A 217 -12.13 -4.32 8.09
C LEU A 217 -12.54 -2.87 7.83
N ILE A 218 -13.80 -2.64 7.48
CA ILE A 218 -14.33 -1.28 7.31
C ILE A 218 -14.15 -0.45 8.59
N VAL A 219 -14.40 -1.04 9.76
CA VAL A 219 -14.20 -0.34 11.04
C VAL A 219 -12.72 -0.05 11.28
N GLU A 220 -11.84 -1.03 11.03
CA GLU A 220 -10.39 -0.84 11.16
C GLU A 220 -9.88 0.25 10.21
N ASP A 221 -10.33 0.28 8.95
CA ASP A 221 -9.93 1.27 7.96
C ASP A 221 -10.37 2.70 8.35
N VAL A 222 -11.60 2.86 8.84
CA VAL A 222 -12.09 4.15 9.36
C VAL A 222 -11.24 4.60 10.56
N ILE A 223 -10.95 3.69 11.50
CA ILE A 223 -10.11 4.01 12.66
C ILE A 223 -8.67 4.31 12.21
N ALA A 224 -8.15 3.61 11.19
CA ALA A 224 -6.81 3.86 10.65
C ALA A 224 -6.66 5.29 10.12
N VAL A 225 -7.66 5.80 9.39
CA VAL A 225 -7.66 7.19 8.92
C VAL A 225 -7.67 8.18 10.09
N ILE A 226 -8.47 7.91 11.12
CA ILE A 226 -8.50 8.73 12.35
C ILE A 226 -7.15 8.67 13.06
N LEU A 227 -6.52 7.49 13.12
CA LEU A 227 -5.19 7.32 13.71
C LEU A 227 -4.13 8.14 12.95
N ILE A 228 -4.11 8.07 11.60
CA ILE A 228 -3.20 8.88 10.78
C ILE A 228 -3.36 10.35 11.11
N ALA A 229 -4.60 10.85 11.11
CA ALA A 229 -4.90 12.23 11.48
C ALA A 229 -4.39 12.63 12.88
N SER A 230 -4.63 11.74 13.85
CA SER A 230 -4.25 11.97 15.24
C SER A 230 -2.74 11.96 15.43
N LEU A 231 -2.05 11.00 14.81
CA LEU A 231 -0.59 10.86 14.86
C LEU A 231 0.10 12.06 14.22
N GLU A 232 -0.39 12.51 13.07
CA GLU A 232 0.12 13.68 12.38
C GLU A 232 -0.06 14.94 13.23
N SER A 233 -1.23 15.10 13.86
CA SER A 233 -1.51 16.19 14.78
C SER A 233 -0.56 16.18 15.97
N ILE A 234 -0.29 15.01 16.58
CA ILE A 234 0.66 14.89 17.71
C ILE A 234 2.09 15.22 17.25
N ALA A 235 2.47 14.79 16.04
CA ALA A 235 3.78 15.04 15.46
C ALA A 235 4.05 16.53 15.22
N LEU A 236 3.08 17.26 14.68
CA LEU A 236 3.20 18.68 14.34
C LEU A 236 3.30 19.59 15.58
N VAL A 237 2.69 19.18 16.69
CA VAL A 237 2.71 19.99 17.93
C VAL A 237 4.07 19.92 18.65
N GLY A 238 4.91 18.90 18.35
CA GLY A 238 6.30 18.76 18.85
C GLY A 238 6.46 18.67 20.37
N SER A 239 5.47 19.11 21.11
CA SER A 239 5.27 18.92 22.56
C SER A 239 3.77 18.71 22.78
N ILE A 240 3.42 17.83 23.70
CA ILE A 240 2.01 17.63 24.08
C ILE A 240 1.54 18.87 24.85
N SER A 241 1.34 19.99 24.16
CA SER A 241 0.62 21.10 24.74
C SER A 241 -0.87 20.77 24.62
N ILE A 242 -1.57 20.76 25.74
CA ILE A 242 -3.02 20.48 25.77
C ILE A 242 -3.76 21.46 24.85
N GLU A 243 -3.28 22.69 24.73
CA GLU A 243 -3.85 23.72 23.87
C GLU A 243 -3.69 23.36 22.37
N GLY A 244 -2.53 22.92 21.92
CA GLY A 244 -2.29 22.50 20.52
C GLY A 244 -3.14 21.28 20.14
N VAL A 245 -3.22 20.27 21.01
CA VAL A 245 -4.07 19.10 20.80
C VAL A 245 -5.55 19.48 20.72
N LEU A 246 -6.02 20.41 21.56
CA LEU A 246 -7.39 20.89 21.51
C LEU A 246 -7.69 21.65 20.21
N VAL A 247 -6.81 22.55 19.76
CA VAL A 247 -6.99 23.30 18.51
C VAL A 247 -7.08 22.35 17.31
N ILE A 248 -6.13 21.43 17.18
CA ILE A 248 -6.13 20.47 16.04
C ILE A 248 -7.35 19.55 16.11
N SER A 249 -7.74 19.09 17.29
CA SER A 249 -8.95 18.28 17.48
C SER A 249 -10.22 19.04 17.08
N LEU A 250 -10.29 20.32 17.40
CA LEU A 250 -11.41 21.19 16.99
C LEU A 250 -11.42 21.40 15.48
N VAL A 251 -10.27 21.66 14.87
CA VAL A 251 -10.15 21.80 13.39
C VAL A 251 -10.55 20.51 12.69
N ALA A 252 -10.04 19.36 13.13
CA ALA A 252 -10.38 18.07 12.57
C ALA A 252 -11.89 17.75 12.71
N THR A 253 -12.45 17.98 13.91
CA THR A 253 -13.88 17.84 14.16
C THR A 253 -14.71 18.79 13.29
N GLY A 254 -14.25 20.03 13.15
CA GLY A 254 -14.86 21.04 12.29
C GLY A 254 -14.85 20.63 10.81
N LEU A 255 -13.72 20.16 10.31
CA LEU A 255 -13.59 19.66 8.94
C LEU A 255 -14.52 18.47 8.70
N ILE A 256 -14.51 17.45 9.57
CA ILE A 256 -15.35 16.26 9.45
C ILE A 256 -16.83 16.67 9.49
N THR A 257 -17.24 17.47 10.48
CA THR A 257 -18.61 17.94 10.63
C THR A 257 -19.05 18.79 9.43
N GLY A 258 -18.20 19.70 8.95
CA GLY A 258 -18.42 20.49 7.75
C GLY A 258 -18.58 19.63 6.50
N THR A 259 -17.76 18.59 6.36
CA THR A 259 -17.86 17.60 5.28
C THR A 259 -19.25 16.95 5.26
N PHE A 260 -19.71 16.44 6.38
CA PHE A 260 -21.00 15.74 6.45
C PHE A 260 -22.22 16.65 6.44
N THR A 261 -22.12 17.92 6.83
CA THR A 261 -23.25 18.85 6.90
C THR A 261 -23.38 19.74 5.66
N ILE A 262 -22.25 20.25 5.17
CA ILE A 262 -22.18 21.19 4.03
C ILE A 262 -21.68 20.45 2.78
N GLY A 263 -20.58 19.70 2.90
CA GLY A 263 -19.95 19.00 1.77
C GLY A 263 -20.89 18.04 1.07
N THR A 264 -21.68 17.25 1.81
CA THR A 264 -22.68 16.32 1.25
C THR A 264 -23.82 17.01 0.50
N LYS A 265 -24.08 18.29 0.77
CA LYS A 265 -25.11 19.08 0.05
C LYS A 265 -24.56 19.74 -1.22
N ILE A 266 -23.25 19.94 -1.33
CA ILE A 266 -22.63 20.66 -2.44
C ILE A 266 -21.99 19.69 -3.43
N VAL A 267 -21.11 18.79 -2.97
CA VAL A 267 -20.28 17.96 -3.84
C VAL A 267 -21.09 16.88 -4.59
N PRO A 268 -21.95 16.07 -3.94
CA PRO A 268 -22.71 15.03 -4.64
C PRO A 268 -23.60 15.58 -5.77
N PRO A 269 -24.42 16.65 -5.56
CA PRO A 269 -25.20 17.22 -6.65
C PRO A 269 -24.35 17.80 -7.79
N LEU A 270 -23.19 18.37 -7.47
CA LEU A 270 -22.25 18.87 -8.47
C LEU A 270 -21.74 17.74 -9.37
N ILE A 271 -21.27 16.64 -8.77
CA ILE A 271 -20.79 15.46 -9.50
C ILE A 271 -21.92 14.84 -10.32
N ASP A 272 -23.12 14.71 -9.76
CA ASP A 272 -24.29 14.20 -10.49
C ASP A 272 -24.68 15.08 -11.68
N LYS A 273 -24.55 16.41 -11.55
CA LYS A 273 -24.79 17.35 -12.65
C LYS A 273 -23.76 17.19 -13.77
N VAL A 274 -22.48 17.05 -13.40
CA VAL A 274 -21.38 16.81 -14.36
C VAL A 274 -21.55 15.46 -15.05
N ALA A 275 -21.92 14.41 -14.33
CA ALA A 275 -22.12 13.07 -14.88
C ALA A 275 -23.23 13.01 -15.94
N ARG A 276 -24.25 13.90 -15.85
CA ARG A 276 -25.32 14.00 -16.87
C ARG A 276 -24.83 14.51 -18.23
N ALA A 277 -23.65 15.13 -18.28
CA ALA A 277 -23.04 15.53 -19.56
C ALA A 277 -22.54 14.32 -20.38
N GLU A 278 -22.59 13.11 -19.82
CA GLU A 278 -22.16 11.84 -20.43
C GLU A 278 -20.72 11.87 -20.99
N ASN A 279 -19.92 12.82 -20.53
CA ASN A 279 -18.51 12.97 -20.91
C ASN A 279 -17.61 12.47 -19.79
N LYS A 280 -16.87 11.38 -20.06
CA LYS A 280 -15.99 10.74 -19.09
C LYS A 280 -14.82 11.61 -18.69
N GLU A 281 -14.26 12.41 -19.59
CA GLU A 281 -13.13 13.30 -19.32
C GLU A 281 -13.52 14.42 -18.36
N ILE A 282 -14.66 15.07 -18.61
CA ILE A 282 -15.17 16.12 -17.73
C ILE A 282 -15.47 15.56 -16.35
N LEU A 283 -16.10 14.39 -16.28
CA LEU A 283 -16.40 13.74 -15.01
C LEU A 283 -15.11 13.36 -14.26
N LEU A 284 -14.12 12.79 -14.94
CA LEU A 284 -12.83 12.45 -14.35
C LEU A 284 -12.12 13.67 -13.78
N LEU A 285 -12.01 14.74 -14.56
CA LEU A 285 -11.38 15.98 -14.12
C LEU A 285 -12.12 16.61 -12.93
N SER A 286 -13.44 16.54 -12.92
CA SER A 286 -14.25 17.05 -11.79
C SER A 286 -14.05 16.21 -10.52
N VAL A 287 -13.99 14.89 -10.65
CA VAL A 287 -13.74 13.95 -9.55
C VAL A 287 -12.35 14.17 -8.96
N LEU A 288 -11.31 14.27 -9.80
CA LEU A 288 -9.95 14.57 -9.37
C LEU A 288 -9.81 15.98 -8.82
N GLY A 289 -10.54 16.95 -9.41
CA GLY A 289 -10.61 18.33 -8.92
C GLY A 289 -11.18 18.41 -7.50
N VAL A 290 -12.22 17.65 -7.19
CA VAL A 290 -12.73 17.51 -5.82
C VAL A 290 -11.71 16.83 -4.91
N CYS A 291 -11.07 15.76 -5.37
CA CYS A 291 -10.04 15.05 -4.61
C CYS A 291 -8.90 15.99 -4.18
N PHE A 292 -8.20 16.58 -5.14
CA PHE A 292 -7.05 17.43 -4.87
C PHE A 292 -7.45 18.78 -4.24
N GLY A 293 -8.59 19.35 -4.62
CA GLY A 293 -9.11 20.59 -4.02
C GLY A 293 -9.44 20.42 -2.54
N TYR A 294 -10.03 19.28 -2.16
CA TYR A 294 -10.34 19.00 -0.76
C TYR A 294 -9.09 18.60 0.04
N ALA A 295 -8.14 17.90 -0.58
CA ALA A 295 -6.82 17.61 -0.01
C ALA A 295 -6.08 18.91 0.29
N LEU A 296 -6.03 19.85 -0.66
CA LEU A 296 -5.46 21.18 -0.46
C LEU A 296 -6.18 21.95 0.64
N PHE A 297 -7.52 21.93 0.68
CA PHE A 297 -8.28 22.60 1.73
C PHE A 297 -7.96 22.04 3.12
N ALA A 298 -7.86 20.71 3.27
CA ALA A 298 -7.42 20.09 4.53
C ALA A 298 -6.02 20.56 4.93
N ASN A 299 -5.09 20.63 3.99
CA ASN A 299 -3.73 21.12 4.24
C ASN A 299 -3.70 22.59 4.72
N ILE A 300 -4.48 23.47 4.09
CA ILE A 300 -4.57 24.89 4.47
C ILE A 300 -5.06 25.05 5.92
N VAL A 301 -5.96 24.17 6.39
CA VAL A 301 -6.45 24.21 7.77
C VAL A 301 -5.54 23.47 8.76
N GLY A 302 -4.36 22.99 8.31
CA GLY A 302 -3.36 22.33 9.16
C GLY A 302 -3.60 20.85 9.37
N LEU A 303 -4.35 20.19 8.48
CA LEU A 303 -4.56 18.75 8.47
C LEU A 303 -3.88 18.11 7.24
N SER A 304 -3.68 16.81 7.29
CA SER A 304 -3.08 16.06 6.20
C SER A 304 -3.85 16.14 4.88
N VAL A 305 -3.13 16.24 3.76
CA VAL A 305 -3.68 16.07 2.41
C VAL A 305 -4.40 14.72 2.25
N ALA A 306 -3.89 13.69 2.95
CA ALA A 306 -4.43 12.34 2.96
C ALA A 306 -5.85 12.28 3.54
N ILE A 307 -6.10 12.97 4.67
CA ILE A 307 -7.43 13.09 5.29
C ILE A 307 -8.38 13.82 4.36
N GLY A 308 -7.92 14.92 3.76
CA GLY A 308 -8.72 15.67 2.80
C GLY A 308 -9.14 14.81 1.61
N ALA A 309 -8.22 14.06 1.05
CA ALA A 309 -8.49 13.13 -0.05
C ALA A 309 -9.51 12.04 0.33
N PHE A 310 -9.37 11.44 1.52
CA PHE A 310 -10.33 10.46 2.02
C PHE A 310 -11.73 11.06 2.17
N LEU A 311 -11.85 12.23 2.79
CA LEU A 311 -13.13 12.91 2.97
C LEU A 311 -13.76 13.33 1.62
N ALA A 312 -12.95 13.75 0.63
CA ALA A 312 -13.38 13.98 -0.72
C ALA A 312 -13.99 12.72 -1.35
N GLY A 313 -13.34 11.57 -1.14
CA GLY A 313 -13.86 10.27 -1.57
C GLY A 313 -15.20 9.94 -0.94
N VAL A 314 -15.36 10.15 0.37
CA VAL A 314 -16.63 9.96 1.09
C VAL A 314 -17.72 10.87 0.54
N LEU A 315 -17.40 12.11 0.19
CA LEU A 315 -18.36 13.02 -0.45
C LEU A 315 -18.83 12.51 -1.81
N ILE A 316 -17.92 12.00 -2.63
CA ILE A 316 -18.26 11.42 -3.94
C ILE A 316 -19.05 10.12 -3.77
N ALA A 317 -18.78 9.33 -2.72
CA ALA A 317 -19.53 8.13 -2.41
C ALA A 317 -21.04 8.38 -2.21
N GLU A 318 -21.43 9.58 -1.76
CA GLU A 318 -22.81 9.99 -1.57
C GLU A 318 -23.52 10.44 -2.88
N SER A 319 -22.77 10.58 -4.00
CA SER A 319 -23.37 10.91 -5.29
C SER A 319 -24.02 9.67 -5.93
N LYS A 320 -25.06 9.89 -6.76
CA LYS A 320 -25.69 8.83 -7.57
C LYS A 320 -24.71 8.28 -8.61
N SER A 321 -23.71 9.07 -8.96
CA SER A 321 -22.67 8.75 -9.96
C SER A 321 -21.40 8.17 -9.34
N SER A 322 -21.43 7.77 -8.05
CA SER A 322 -20.27 7.24 -7.33
C SER A 322 -19.62 6.03 -8.00
N GLU A 323 -20.42 5.06 -8.47
CA GLU A 323 -19.91 3.88 -9.17
C GLU A 323 -19.18 4.24 -10.47
N VAL A 324 -19.75 5.17 -11.27
CA VAL A 324 -19.09 5.64 -12.50
C VAL A 324 -17.80 6.39 -12.14
N SER A 325 -17.85 7.26 -11.12
CA SER A 325 -16.67 7.99 -10.62
C SER A 325 -15.56 7.05 -10.18
N LYS A 326 -15.90 5.96 -9.47
CA LYS A 326 -14.96 4.91 -9.07
C LYS A 326 -14.34 4.19 -10.26
N ILE A 327 -15.16 3.83 -11.26
CA ILE A 327 -14.69 3.12 -12.46
C ILE A 327 -13.69 3.97 -13.26
N ILE A 328 -13.97 5.26 -13.45
CA ILE A 328 -13.10 6.13 -14.26
C ILE A 328 -11.81 6.55 -13.52
N SER A 329 -11.85 6.70 -12.20
CA SER A 329 -10.66 7.04 -11.40
C SER A 329 -9.79 5.83 -11.04
N GLY A 330 -10.36 4.62 -11.12
CA GLY A 330 -9.70 3.37 -10.74
C GLY A 330 -8.34 3.16 -11.44
N PRO A 331 -8.25 3.19 -12.77
CA PRO A 331 -6.98 2.98 -13.48
C PRO A 331 -5.89 3.98 -13.11
N ILE A 332 -6.25 5.24 -12.87
CA ILE A 332 -5.30 6.28 -12.45
C ILE A 332 -4.79 5.95 -11.04
N LYS A 333 -5.69 5.65 -10.11
CA LYS A 333 -5.31 5.19 -8.77
C LYS A 333 -4.38 3.97 -8.85
N ASP A 334 -4.71 2.95 -9.64
CA ASP A 334 -3.92 1.72 -9.71
C ASP A 334 -2.49 1.99 -10.19
N MET A 335 -2.31 2.90 -11.16
CA MET A 335 -1.00 3.34 -11.63
C MET A 335 -0.21 4.04 -10.52
N PHE A 336 -0.80 5.03 -9.86
CA PHE A 336 -0.11 5.79 -8.82
C PHE A 336 0.14 4.97 -7.55
N VAL A 337 -0.76 4.06 -7.21
CA VAL A 337 -0.58 3.11 -6.10
C VAL A 337 0.59 2.15 -6.39
N ALA A 338 0.73 1.68 -7.64
CA ALA A 338 1.88 0.87 -8.03
C ALA A 338 3.18 1.67 -7.85
N ILE A 339 3.24 2.91 -8.36
CA ILE A 339 4.41 3.79 -8.21
C ILE A 339 4.70 4.04 -6.72
N PHE A 340 3.69 4.32 -5.90
CA PHE A 340 3.84 4.52 -4.46
C PHE A 340 4.52 3.32 -3.79
N PHE A 341 4.00 2.10 -3.99
CA PHE A 341 4.59 0.92 -3.35
C PHE A 341 5.96 0.56 -3.91
N VAL A 342 6.22 0.81 -5.18
CA VAL A 342 7.56 0.66 -5.76
C VAL A 342 8.51 1.68 -5.14
N SER A 343 8.12 2.94 -5.01
CA SER A 343 8.92 3.97 -4.35
C SER A 343 9.22 3.61 -2.90
N VAL A 344 8.21 3.15 -2.17
CA VAL A 344 8.38 2.64 -0.80
C VAL A 344 9.42 1.53 -0.75
N GLY A 345 9.30 0.53 -1.64
CA GLY A 345 10.26 -0.57 -1.72
C GLY A 345 11.68 -0.11 -2.07
N ALA A 346 11.81 0.87 -2.97
CA ALA A 346 13.11 1.41 -3.37
C ALA A 346 13.80 2.19 -2.24
N LEU A 347 13.02 2.89 -1.42
CA LEU A 347 13.52 3.67 -0.28
C LEU A 347 13.81 2.82 0.97
N MET A 348 13.51 1.50 0.94
CA MET A 348 13.79 0.63 2.07
C MET A 348 15.30 0.36 2.18
N ASP A 349 15.95 0.91 3.20
CA ASP A 349 17.33 0.53 3.53
C ASP A 349 17.36 -0.83 4.22
N ILE A 350 17.64 -1.88 3.44
CA ILE A 350 17.78 -3.25 3.96
C ILE A 350 19.22 -3.57 4.37
N SER A 351 20.18 -2.66 4.19
CA SER A 351 21.58 -2.88 4.55
C SER A 351 21.74 -3.16 6.06
N GLN A 352 20.88 -2.56 6.86
CA GLN A 352 20.85 -2.69 8.32
C GLN A 352 19.86 -3.75 8.83
N ILE A 353 19.28 -4.57 7.95
CA ILE A 353 18.25 -5.56 8.32
C ILE A 353 18.73 -6.49 9.46
N GLN A 354 20.03 -6.80 9.49
CA GLN A 354 20.63 -7.64 10.53
C GLN A 354 20.46 -7.06 11.93
N ASN A 355 20.38 -5.73 12.06
CA ASN A 355 20.27 -5.04 13.35
C ASN A 355 18.85 -5.13 13.94
N TYR A 356 17.83 -5.29 13.10
CA TYR A 356 16.43 -5.30 13.55
C TYR A 356 15.63 -6.55 13.15
N ILE A 357 16.29 -7.59 12.58
CA ILE A 357 15.58 -8.82 12.18
C ILE A 357 14.95 -9.54 13.37
N VAL A 358 15.60 -9.53 14.52
CA VAL A 358 15.07 -10.12 15.75
C VAL A 358 13.83 -9.36 16.21
N VAL A 359 13.89 -8.03 16.16
CA VAL A 359 12.75 -7.14 16.47
C VAL A 359 11.60 -7.40 15.51
N ALA A 360 11.89 -7.54 14.20
CA ALA A 360 10.87 -7.86 13.19
C ALA A 360 10.17 -9.19 13.51
N ILE A 361 10.92 -10.24 13.83
CA ILE A 361 10.36 -11.56 14.17
C ILE A 361 9.47 -11.47 15.42
N ILE A 362 9.91 -10.74 16.46
CA ILE A 362 9.12 -10.53 17.68
C ILE A 362 7.83 -9.78 17.35
N LEU A 363 7.92 -8.66 16.64
CA LEU A 363 6.76 -7.84 16.26
C LEU A 363 5.78 -8.61 15.37
N ILE A 364 6.25 -9.38 14.38
CA ILE A 364 5.40 -10.24 13.53
C ILE A 364 4.66 -11.26 14.41
N SER A 365 5.39 -11.97 15.27
CA SER A 365 4.83 -13.04 16.09
C SER A 365 3.77 -12.51 17.06
N VAL A 366 4.08 -11.42 17.77
CA VAL A 366 3.17 -10.81 18.73
C VAL A 366 1.98 -10.17 18.01
N THR A 367 2.19 -9.50 16.87
CA THR A 367 1.09 -8.91 16.10
C THR A 367 0.10 -9.96 15.62
N ILE A 368 0.59 -11.07 15.03
CA ILE A 368 -0.26 -12.17 14.58
C ILE A 368 -1.02 -12.78 15.78
N ALA A 369 -0.32 -13.08 16.87
CA ALA A 369 -0.93 -13.65 18.06
C ALA A 369 -1.98 -12.73 18.68
N MET A 370 -1.69 -11.43 18.83
CA MET A 370 -2.61 -10.47 19.42
C MET A 370 -3.84 -10.22 18.56
N LYS A 371 -3.67 -10.10 17.24
CA LYS A 371 -4.81 -9.98 16.31
C LYS A 371 -5.68 -11.22 16.34
N PHE A 372 -5.08 -12.40 16.38
CA PHE A 372 -5.82 -13.66 16.51
C PHE A 372 -6.63 -13.69 17.83
N VAL A 373 -5.97 -13.45 18.95
CA VAL A 373 -6.60 -13.50 20.28
C VAL A 373 -7.68 -12.42 20.41
N SER A 374 -7.40 -11.19 20.01
CA SER A 374 -8.35 -10.08 20.14
C SER A 374 -9.60 -10.27 19.27
N ASN A 375 -9.45 -10.74 18.02
CA ASN A 375 -10.59 -11.06 17.16
C ASN A 375 -11.38 -12.26 17.67
N LEU A 376 -10.69 -13.29 18.18
CA LEU A 376 -11.36 -14.44 18.79
C LEU A 376 -12.16 -14.02 20.02
N THR A 377 -11.55 -13.27 20.93
CA THR A 377 -12.19 -12.73 22.14
C THR A 377 -13.37 -11.82 21.77
N GLY A 378 -13.20 -10.91 20.83
CA GLY A 378 -14.26 -10.03 20.35
C GLY A 378 -15.46 -10.82 19.80
N ASN A 379 -15.21 -11.86 19.01
CA ASN A 379 -16.30 -12.72 18.52
C ASN A 379 -17.03 -13.47 19.65
N PHE A 380 -16.32 -13.96 20.66
CA PHE A 380 -16.95 -14.60 21.80
C PHE A 380 -17.81 -13.62 22.63
N ILE A 381 -17.36 -12.38 22.79
CA ILE A 381 -18.10 -11.35 23.51
C ILE A 381 -19.36 -10.92 22.73
N PHE A 382 -19.24 -10.65 21.43
CA PHE A 382 -20.30 -10.00 20.67
C PHE A 382 -21.17 -10.95 19.85
N ARG A 383 -20.67 -12.14 19.44
CA ARG A 383 -21.41 -13.03 18.52
C ARG A 383 -21.62 -14.46 19.01
N LYS A 384 -20.74 -15.02 19.81
CA LYS A 384 -20.81 -16.39 20.38
C LYS A 384 -20.87 -17.57 19.38
N ASN A 385 -20.53 -17.37 18.11
CA ASN A 385 -20.46 -18.45 17.11
C ASN A 385 -19.01 -18.90 16.89
N THR A 386 -18.66 -20.10 17.37
CA THR A 386 -17.28 -20.60 17.38
C THR A 386 -16.63 -20.78 15.99
N PRO A 387 -17.29 -21.39 14.98
CA PRO A 387 -16.67 -21.57 13.67
C PRO A 387 -16.37 -20.25 12.95
N ASP A 388 -17.29 -19.28 13.01
CA ASP A 388 -17.10 -17.97 12.40
C ASP A 388 -16.11 -17.14 13.19
N ALA A 389 -16.07 -17.27 14.53
CA ALA A 389 -15.07 -16.65 15.38
C ALA A 389 -13.65 -17.09 15.03
N LEU A 390 -13.45 -18.39 14.88
CA LEU A 390 -12.16 -18.96 14.46
C LEU A 390 -11.79 -18.49 13.05
N ARG A 391 -12.73 -18.52 12.10
CA ARG A 391 -12.47 -18.08 10.72
C ARG A 391 -12.04 -16.63 10.67
N SER A 392 -12.77 -15.73 11.32
CA SER A 392 -12.42 -14.31 11.37
C SER A 392 -11.07 -14.09 12.07
N ALA A 393 -10.81 -14.79 13.18
CA ALA A 393 -9.54 -14.68 13.88
C ALA A 393 -8.34 -15.10 13.01
N PHE A 394 -8.42 -16.22 12.29
CA PHE A 394 -7.35 -16.66 11.39
C PHE A 394 -7.14 -15.73 10.19
N VAL A 395 -8.23 -15.23 9.58
CA VAL A 395 -8.14 -14.34 8.40
C VAL A 395 -7.55 -13.00 8.77
N LEU A 396 -7.98 -12.41 9.89
CA LEU A 396 -7.57 -11.08 10.33
C LEU A 396 -6.20 -11.07 11.04
N ALA A 397 -5.65 -12.24 11.40
CA ALA A 397 -4.45 -12.32 12.23
C ALA A 397 -3.20 -11.76 11.56
N ALA A 398 -2.91 -12.18 10.31
CA ALA A 398 -1.61 -11.91 9.72
C ALA A 398 -1.56 -10.64 8.86
N PRO A 399 -2.46 -10.38 7.88
CA PRO A 399 -2.13 -9.47 6.79
C PRO A 399 -2.02 -8.02 7.26
N ARG A 400 -0.83 -7.43 7.08
CA ARG A 400 -0.56 -6.00 7.20
C ARG A 400 -0.35 -5.46 5.79
N GLY A 401 -0.70 -4.20 5.53
CA GLY A 401 -0.69 -3.69 4.17
C GLY A 401 -0.52 -2.19 4.06
N GLU A 402 -1.30 -1.61 3.17
CA GLU A 402 -1.21 -0.22 2.73
C GLU A 402 -1.22 0.79 3.89
N PHE A 403 -2.17 0.68 4.80
CA PHE A 403 -2.26 1.61 5.94
C PHE A 403 -1.04 1.53 6.87
N SER A 404 -0.49 0.33 7.07
CA SER A 404 0.73 0.17 7.89
C SER A 404 1.89 0.98 7.33
N ILE A 405 2.07 0.94 6.02
CA ILE A 405 3.15 1.65 5.31
C ILE A 405 2.87 3.16 5.30
N VAL A 406 1.63 3.57 5.02
CA VAL A 406 1.24 4.99 5.01
C VAL A 406 1.47 5.64 6.38
N ILE A 407 1.07 4.98 7.47
CA ILE A 407 1.27 5.48 8.83
C ILE A 407 2.75 5.76 9.11
N VAL A 408 3.62 4.80 8.81
CA VAL A 408 5.06 4.98 9.08
C VAL A 408 5.69 5.99 8.11
N LYS A 409 5.26 6.02 6.85
CA LYS A 409 5.72 7.03 5.88
C LYS A 409 5.43 8.44 6.38
N VAL A 410 4.21 8.70 6.85
CA VAL A 410 3.84 9.99 7.46
C VAL A 410 4.79 10.35 8.62
N GLY A 411 5.08 9.41 9.51
CA GLY A 411 6.00 9.66 10.63
C GLY A 411 7.43 9.99 10.21
N VAL A 412 7.94 9.31 9.17
CA VAL A 412 9.27 9.57 8.60
C VAL A 412 9.30 10.93 7.90
N ASP A 413 8.29 11.26 7.09
CA ASP A 413 8.22 12.52 6.35
C ASP A 413 8.13 13.73 7.30
N LEU A 414 7.48 13.57 8.44
CA LEU A 414 7.44 14.59 9.51
C LEU A 414 8.72 14.63 10.35
N GLY A 415 9.66 13.71 10.17
CA GLY A 415 10.90 13.63 10.93
C GLY A 415 10.72 13.29 12.41
N VAL A 416 9.58 12.71 12.81
CA VAL A 416 9.24 12.46 14.23
C VAL A 416 9.52 11.04 14.68
N ILE A 417 9.80 10.13 13.74
CA ILE A 417 10.18 8.75 14.03
C ILE A 417 11.51 8.38 13.36
N SER A 418 12.12 7.35 13.91
CA SER A 418 13.37 6.82 13.39
C SER A 418 13.22 6.23 11.98
N SER A 419 14.13 6.54 11.07
CA SER A 419 14.07 6.14 9.66
C SER A 419 14.07 4.61 9.45
N PHE A 420 14.71 3.85 10.37
CA PHE A 420 14.73 2.39 10.31
C PHE A 420 13.36 1.72 10.46
N LEU A 421 12.36 2.44 11.00
CA LEU A 421 11.00 1.89 11.15
C LEU A 421 10.31 1.66 9.81
N PHE A 422 10.65 2.45 8.81
CA PHE A 422 10.07 2.31 7.48
C PHE A 422 10.41 0.96 6.83
N PRO A 423 11.70 0.56 6.68
CA PRO A 423 12.05 -0.77 6.20
C PRO A 423 11.59 -1.89 7.15
N LEU A 424 11.61 -1.68 8.47
CA LEU A 424 11.12 -2.65 9.44
C LEU A 424 9.65 -3.01 9.20
N VAL A 425 8.77 -2.00 9.12
CA VAL A 425 7.34 -2.22 8.86
C VAL A 425 7.10 -2.77 7.47
N GLY A 426 7.85 -2.32 6.46
CA GLY A 426 7.78 -2.87 5.11
C GLY A 426 8.04 -4.38 5.06
N ILE A 427 9.09 -4.85 5.73
CA ILE A 427 9.41 -6.29 5.83
C ILE A 427 8.30 -7.05 6.58
N ILE A 428 7.76 -6.46 7.66
CA ILE A 428 6.64 -7.04 8.40
C ILE A 428 5.42 -7.18 7.48
N CYS A 429 5.09 -6.16 6.68
CA CYS A 429 3.97 -6.21 5.73
C CYS A 429 4.16 -7.30 4.68
N ILE A 430 5.34 -7.38 4.05
CA ILE A 430 5.64 -8.42 3.06
C ILE A 430 5.52 -9.81 3.68
N THR A 431 6.17 -10.03 4.82
CA THR A 431 6.21 -11.33 5.50
C THR A 431 4.80 -11.76 5.92
N THR A 432 4.03 -10.86 6.53
CA THR A 432 2.65 -11.17 6.97
C THR A 432 1.71 -11.39 5.80
N ALA A 433 1.88 -10.69 4.67
CA ALA A 433 1.13 -10.92 3.46
C ALA A 433 1.38 -12.34 2.90
N PHE A 434 2.64 -12.80 2.87
CA PHE A 434 2.98 -14.16 2.46
C PHE A 434 2.42 -15.24 3.40
N ILE A 435 2.44 -15.00 4.70
CA ILE A 435 1.93 -15.94 5.72
C ILE A 435 0.41 -16.07 5.68
N SER A 436 -0.30 -15.02 5.28
CA SER A 436 -1.76 -14.91 5.39
C SER A 436 -2.55 -16.04 4.72
N PRO A 437 -2.28 -16.46 3.47
CA PRO A 437 -3.01 -17.57 2.84
C PRO A 437 -2.81 -18.91 3.57
N PHE A 438 -1.64 -19.13 4.16
CA PHE A 438 -1.32 -20.33 4.93
C PHE A 438 -2.12 -20.38 6.25
N LEU A 439 -2.18 -19.24 6.95
CA LEU A 439 -2.98 -19.13 8.18
C LEU A 439 -4.47 -19.33 7.91
N PHE A 440 -4.99 -18.75 6.82
CA PHE A 440 -6.37 -18.98 6.40
C PHE A 440 -6.64 -20.46 6.12
N SER A 441 -5.75 -21.11 5.35
CA SER A 441 -5.87 -22.55 5.03
C SER A 441 -5.82 -23.42 6.30
N LEU A 442 -4.95 -23.09 7.26
CA LEU A 442 -4.86 -23.76 8.55
C LEU A 442 -6.17 -23.61 9.33
N GLY A 443 -6.73 -22.39 9.38
CA GLY A 443 -8.01 -22.12 10.03
C GLY A 443 -9.15 -22.94 9.44
N GLU A 444 -9.28 -23.01 8.12
CA GLU A 444 -10.30 -23.82 7.44
C GLU A 444 -10.14 -25.31 7.74
N LYS A 445 -8.91 -25.84 7.81
CA LYS A 445 -8.64 -27.24 8.20
C LYS A 445 -9.07 -27.55 9.63
N ILE A 446 -8.80 -26.63 10.56
CA ILE A 446 -9.21 -26.79 11.98
C ILE A 446 -10.73 -26.77 12.08
N ILE A 447 -11.39 -25.81 11.44
CA ILE A 447 -12.86 -25.66 11.47
C ILE A 447 -13.55 -26.90 10.87
N SER A 448 -13.05 -27.43 9.73
CA SER A 448 -13.61 -28.62 9.10
C SER A 448 -13.52 -29.85 10.00
N LYS A 449 -12.39 -30.06 10.71
CA LYS A 449 -12.26 -31.15 11.70
C LYS A 449 -13.24 -31.00 12.86
N MET A 450 -13.45 -29.78 13.37
CA MET A 450 -14.42 -29.52 14.46
C MET A 450 -15.86 -29.75 14.03
N GLN A 451 -16.19 -29.55 12.74
CA GLN A 451 -17.54 -29.82 12.22
C GLN A 451 -17.80 -31.30 11.93
N LEU A 452 -16.74 -32.07 11.63
CA LEU A 452 -16.82 -33.52 11.43
C LEU A 452 -16.89 -34.32 12.76
N SER A 453 -16.48 -33.71 13.87
CA SER A 453 -16.51 -34.33 15.22
C SER A 453 -17.80 -34.07 15.99
N LYS A 454 -18.74 -33.31 15.41
CA LYS A 454 -20.14 -33.12 15.90
C LYS A 454 -21.11 -33.89 15.05
#